data_8a5f37e1077e79d4ac605004a2d4c510
#
_entry.id   8a5f37e1077e79d4ac605004a2d4c510
#
_cell.length_a   1.000
_cell.length_b   1.000
_cell.length_c   1.000
_cell.angle_alpha   90.00
_cell.angle_beta   90.00
_cell.angle_gamma   90.00
#
_symmetry.space_group_name_H-M   'P 1'
#
loop_
_entity.id
_entity.type
_entity.pdbx_description
1 polymer ?
#
loop_
_entity_poly.entity_id
_entity_poly.type
_entity_poly.pdbx_seq_one_letter_code
_entity_poly.pdbx_strand_id
1 'polypeptide(L)'
;MYKKVIYLLVVLLAAAGSISAQGDVKKNMNPVTTRWFVSGGVNGSAALNGSAVNELNAKIAGGLWFNKIIGARVTVNAGNNWLKGGYNAFTMGAGVDLLANLMKHYADEDSRFRLSGVVGIHFGYYSFPDDFPNQKHVGTVAGNFGLQAAWKLTEKLEFYVEPGVKLMPKYWETDGEDDPFTAGTLTLGVTYNF
;
A
#
# COMPACT_ATOMS: atom_id res chain seq x y z
N MET A 1 10.67 12.81 16.26
CA MET A 1 9.99 11.53 16.01
C MET A 1 10.16 11.03 14.57
N TYR A 2 10.02 11.88 13.54
CA TYR A 2 10.16 11.53 12.10
C TYR A 2 11.50 10.87 11.72
N LYS A 3 12.61 11.27 12.33
CA LYS A 3 13.93 10.67 12.07
C LYS A 3 13.94 9.17 12.31
N LYS A 4 13.25 8.67 13.36
CA LYS A 4 13.19 7.23 13.67
C LYS A 4 12.37 6.45 12.66
N VAL A 5 11.28 7.03 12.11
CA VAL A 5 10.45 6.41 11.09
C VAL A 5 11.22 6.34 9.75
N ILE A 6 11.92 7.41 9.38
CA ILE A 6 12.78 7.44 8.19
C ILE A 6 13.90 6.41 8.32
N TYR A 7 14.56 6.30 9.48
CA TYR A 7 15.58 5.28 9.71
C TYR A 7 15.03 3.86 9.61
N LEU A 8 13.84 3.60 10.16
CA LEU A 8 13.19 2.29 10.05
C LEU A 8 12.88 1.95 8.59
N LEU A 9 12.40 2.92 7.80
CA LEU A 9 12.12 2.77 6.38
C LEU A 9 13.39 2.51 5.56
N VAL A 10 14.47 3.22 5.85
CA VAL A 10 15.79 3.01 5.21
C VAL A 10 16.38 1.66 5.59
N VAL A 11 16.25 1.23 6.85
CA VAL A 11 16.71 -0.09 7.31
C VAL A 11 15.90 -1.22 6.65
N LEU A 12 14.57 -1.07 6.52
CA LEU A 12 13.73 -2.04 5.82
C LEU A 12 14.05 -2.11 4.33
N LEU A 13 14.30 -0.99 3.67
CA LEU A 13 14.75 -0.94 2.28
C LEU A 13 16.14 -1.55 2.09
N ALA A 14 17.07 -1.27 3.00
CA ALA A 14 18.40 -1.86 3.00
C ALA A 14 18.36 -3.37 3.29
N ALA A 15 17.50 -3.82 4.22
CA ALA A 15 17.29 -5.23 4.50
C ALA A 15 16.67 -5.97 3.30
N ALA A 16 15.69 -5.38 2.63
CA ALA A 16 15.12 -5.92 1.38
C ALA A 16 16.17 -6.00 0.25
N GLY A 17 17.05 -5.02 0.16
CA GLY A 17 18.20 -5.02 -0.78
C GLY A 17 19.24 -6.07 -0.44
N SER A 18 19.56 -6.29 0.83
CA SER A 18 20.57 -7.25 1.27
C SER A 18 20.09 -8.71 1.15
N ILE A 19 18.81 -8.98 1.31
CA ILE A 19 18.22 -10.32 1.05
C ILE A 19 18.37 -10.69 -0.44
N SER A 20 18.37 -9.72 -1.34
CA SER A 20 18.60 -9.94 -2.77
C SER A 20 20.07 -10.20 -3.11
N ALA A 21 21.01 -9.72 -2.30
CA ALA A 21 22.44 -9.80 -2.59
C ALA A 21 23.12 -11.09 -2.09
N GLN A 22 22.52 -11.82 -1.16
CA GLN A 22 23.10 -13.04 -0.58
C GLN A 22 22.67 -14.36 -1.24
N GLY A 23 21.80 -14.33 -2.23
CA GLY A 23 21.41 -15.52 -2.99
C GLY A 23 22.33 -15.72 -4.20
N ASP A 24 23.25 -16.68 -4.12
CA ASP A 24 24.09 -17.28 -5.18
C ASP A 24 23.98 -16.64 -6.58
N VAL A 25 24.84 -15.67 -6.86
CA VAL A 25 24.97 -14.98 -8.15
C VAL A 25 25.53 -15.87 -9.28
N LYS A 26 25.74 -17.15 -9.06
CA LYS A 26 26.49 -17.98 -9.99
C LYS A 26 25.84 -19.24 -10.52
N LYS A 27 24.53 -19.41 -10.56
CA LYS A 27 23.93 -20.44 -11.45
C LYS A 27 22.44 -20.16 -11.68
N ASN A 28 22.09 -19.90 -12.91
CA ASN A 28 20.76 -19.68 -13.47
C ASN A 28 20.28 -18.22 -13.46
N MET A 29 20.96 -17.36 -14.19
CA MET A 29 20.29 -16.23 -14.83
C MET A 29 19.35 -16.80 -15.92
N ASN A 30 18.21 -17.34 -15.50
CA ASN A 30 17.07 -17.36 -16.40
C ASN A 30 16.80 -15.91 -16.78
N PRO A 31 16.50 -15.59 -18.05
CA PRO A 31 16.26 -14.23 -18.48
C PRO A 31 15.22 -13.63 -17.54
N VAL A 32 15.53 -12.46 -16.99
CA VAL A 32 14.64 -11.71 -16.11
C VAL A 32 13.41 -11.38 -16.95
N THR A 33 12.39 -12.21 -16.87
CA THR A 33 11.13 -11.94 -17.54
C THR A 33 10.39 -10.93 -16.70
N THR A 34 10.60 -9.64 -17.00
CA THR A 34 9.82 -8.57 -16.45
C THR A 34 8.35 -8.82 -16.80
N ARG A 35 7.49 -8.94 -15.80
CA ARG A 35 6.06 -9.16 -15.99
C ARG A 35 5.32 -7.91 -15.57
N TRP A 36 4.61 -7.30 -16.50
CA TRP A 36 3.74 -6.18 -16.23
C TRP A 36 2.41 -6.67 -15.68
N PHE A 37 1.82 -5.85 -14.85
CA PHE A 37 0.46 -6.06 -14.37
C PHE A 37 -0.30 -4.76 -14.18
N VAL A 38 -1.62 -4.87 -14.23
CA VAL A 38 -2.56 -3.81 -13.87
C VAL A 38 -3.52 -4.39 -12.83
N SER A 39 -3.90 -3.60 -11.84
CA SER A 39 -4.86 -4.04 -10.82
C SER A 39 -5.90 -2.95 -10.54
N GLY A 40 -7.10 -3.41 -10.18
CA GLY A 40 -8.18 -2.57 -9.70
C GLY A 40 -8.82 -3.17 -8.46
N GLY A 41 -9.32 -2.32 -7.55
CA GLY A 41 -9.93 -2.80 -6.32
C GLY A 41 -10.56 -1.71 -5.50
N VAL A 42 -11.04 -2.10 -4.33
CA VAL A 42 -11.61 -1.23 -3.31
C VAL A 42 -10.76 -1.33 -2.05
N ASN A 43 -10.41 -0.19 -1.51
CA ASN A 43 -9.65 -0.06 -0.26
C ASN A 43 -10.53 0.58 0.80
N GLY A 44 -10.67 -0.08 1.94
CA GLY A 44 -11.24 0.48 3.16
C GLY A 44 -10.16 0.76 4.19
N SER A 45 -10.31 1.82 4.98
CA SER A 45 -9.47 2.04 6.16
C SER A 45 -10.28 2.50 7.36
N ALA A 46 -9.80 2.13 8.55
CA ALA A 46 -10.38 2.54 9.82
C ALA A 46 -9.29 2.97 10.79
N ALA A 47 -9.50 4.07 11.49
CA ALA A 47 -8.57 4.55 12.50
C ALA A 47 -8.40 3.55 13.65
N LEU A 48 -7.17 3.31 14.06
CA LEU A 48 -6.83 2.43 15.19
C LEU A 48 -6.66 3.20 16.51
N ASN A 49 -6.43 4.50 16.46
CA ASN A 49 -6.16 5.35 17.63
C ASN A 49 -7.33 6.28 18.01
N GLY A 50 -8.58 5.83 17.87
CA GLY A 50 -9.76 6.53 18.39
C GLY A 50 -10.24 7.75 17.59
N SER A 51 -9.48 8.22 16.60
CA SER A 51 -9.93 9.21 15.63
C SER A 51 -10.86 8.53 14.65
N ALA A 52 -12.17 8.81 14.70
CA ALA A 52 -13.15 8.15 13.84
C ALA A 52 -13.03 8.68 12.39
N VAL A 53 -12.02 8.21 11.68
CA VAL A 53 -11.83 8.46 10.26
C VAL A 53 -11.90 7.13 9.55
N ASN A 54 -12.95 6.91 8.78
CA ASN A 54 -13.12 5.73 7.95
C ASN A 54 -13.06 6.16 6.48
N GLU A 55 -12.26 5.49 5.69
CA GLU A 55 -12.15 5.77 4.26
C GLU A 55 -12.67 4.58 3.45
N LEU A 56 -13.28 4.88 2.31
CA LEU A 56 -13.58 3.90 1.27
C LEU A 56 -13.18 4.49 -0.09
N ASN A 57 -12.21 3.87 -0.73
CA ASN A 57 -11.61 4.36 -1.97
C ASN A 57 -11.65 3.29 -3.05
N ALA A 58 -11.93 3.69 -4.29
CA ALA A 58 -11.54 2.92 -5.46
C ALA A 58 -10.02 3.07 -5.65
N LYS A 59 -9.34 1.98 -5.99
CA LYS A 59 -7.88 1.91 -6.18
C LYS A 59 -7.57 1.28 -7.53
N ILE A 60 -6.68 1.92 -8.29
CA ILE A 60 -6.11 1.38 -9.52
C ILE A 60 -4.59 1.39 -9.36
N ALA A 61 -3.92 0.36 -9.85
CA ALA A 61 -2.46 0.31 -9.85
C ALA A 61 -1.93 -0.32 -11.12
N GLY A 62 -0.78 0.16 -11.56
CA GLY A 62 0.04 -0.45 -12.61
C GLY A 62 1.42 -0.76 -12.07
N GLY A 63 1.97 -1.91 -12.40
CA GLY A 63 3.25 -2.31 -11.86
C GLY A 63 3.97 -3.35 -12.69
N LEU A 64 5.13 -3.71 -12.18
CA LEU A 64 5.95 -4.73 -12.80
C LEU A 64 6.70 -5.56 -11.75
N TRP A 65 6.88 -6.83 -12.04
CA TRP A 65 7.79 -7.70 -11.32
C TRP A 65 9.15 -7.67 -12.03
N PHE A 66 10.17 -7.18 -11.34
CA PHE A 66 11.55 -7.16 -11.84
C PHE A 66 12.14 -8.59 -11.94
N ASN A 67 11.71 -9.43 -11.01
CA ASN A 67 12.07 -10.84 -10.93
C ASN A 67 10.96 -11.60 -10.15
N LYS A 68 11.21 -12.88 -9.83
CA LYS A 68 10.25 -13.70 -9.07
C LYS A 68 10.02 -13.25 -7.61
N ILE A 69 10.86 -12.34 -7.10
CA ILE A 69 10.84 -11.92 -5.70
C ILE A 69 10.37 -10.48 -5.54
N ILE A 70 10.89 -9.55 -6.34
CA ILE A 70 10.73 -8.11 -6.15
C ILE A 70 9.93 -7.53 -7.30
N GLY A 71 8.96 -6.71 -6.95
CA GLY A 71 8.17 -5.91 -7.87
C GLY A 71 7.96 -4.50 -7.33
N ALA A 72 7.44 -3.63 -8.17
CA ALA A 72 6.98 -2.30 -7.78
C ALA A 72 5.68 -1.99 -8.50
N ARG A 73 4.88 -1.11 -7.88
CA ARG A 73 3.66 -0.59 -8.49
C ARG A 73 3.46 0.89 -8.16
N VAL A 74 2.83 1.60 -9.07
CA VAL A 74 2.28 2.92 -8.85
C VAL A 74 0.78 2.74 -8.62
N THR A 75 0.24 3.43 -7.62
CA THR A 75 -1.17 3.35 -7.25
C THR A 75 -1.82 4.72 -7.34
N VAL A 76 -3.08 4.77 -7.74
CA VAL A 76 -3.96 5.94 -7.65
C VAL A 76 -5.23 5.49 -6.96
N ASN A 77 -5.74 6.33 -6.07
CA ASN A 77 -6.99 6.06 -5.38
C ASN A 77 -7.84 7.32 -5.27
N ALA A 78 -9.15 7.14 -5.23
CA ALA A 78 -10.12 8.20 -4.98
C ALA A 78 -11.35 7.64 -4.28
N GLY A 79 -11.96 8.44 -3.40
CA GLY A 79 -13.14 8.02 -2.65
C GLY A 79 -13.60 9.02 -1.63
N ASN A 80 -14.21 8.50 -0.58
CA ASN A 80 -14.77 9.31 0.49
C ASN A 80 -14.19 8.91 1.84
N ASN A 81 -14.15 9.90 2.71
CA ASN A 81 -13.68 9.81 4.06
C ASN A 81 -14.76 10.31 5.00
N TRP A 82 -15.19 9.48 5.95
CA TRP A 82 -16.18 9.83 6.97
C TRP A 82 -15.47 10.24 8.25
N LEU A 83 -15.66 11.51 8.61
CA LEU A 83 -15.03 12.11 9.78
C LEU A 83 -15.97 12.06 11.01
N LYS A 84 -15.38 12.16 12.18
CA LYS A 84 -16.12 12.35 13.43
C LYS A 84 -16.97 13.63 13.32
N GLY A 85 -18.23 13.57 13.71
CA GLY A 85 -19.17 14.70 13.58
C GLY A 85 -20.06 14.65 12.33
N GLY A 86 -19.96 13.59 11.51
CA GLY A 86 -20.84 13.38 10.35
C GLY A 86 -20.39 14.08 9.05
N TYR A 87 -19.20 14.66 9.04
CA TYR A 87 -18.65 15.30 7.84
C TYR A 87 -18.10 14.26 6.86
N ASN A 88 -18.28 14.54 5.57
CA ASN A 88 -17.71 13.75 4.48
C ASN A 88 -16.64 14.58 3.76
N ALA A 89 -15.44 14.03 3.64
CA ALA A 89 -14.38 14.62 2.81
C ALA A 89 -14.15 13.75 1.57
N PHE A 90 -14.01 14.40 0.41
CA PHE A 90 -13.51 13.71 -0.76
C PHE A 90 -11.99 13.49 -0.64
N THR A 91 -11.52 12.29 -0.98
CA THR A 91 -10.11 11.96 -0.93
C THR A 91 -9.61 11.47 -2.28
N MET A 92 -8.41 11.89 -2.65
CA MET A 92 -7.66 11.32 -3.77
C MET A 92 -6.21 11.14 -3.35
N GLY A 93 -5.55 10.18 -3.98
CA GLY A 93 -4.14 9.93 -3.66
C GLY A 93 -3.42 9.18 -4.76
N ALA A 94 -2.09 9.28 -4.69
CA ALA A 94 -1.18 8.51 -5.52
C ALA A 94 0.00 8.02 -4.68
N GLY A 95 0.57 6.88 -5.05
CA GLY A 95 1.69 6.33 -4.30
C GLY A 95 2.52 5.33 -5.08
N VAL A 96 3.61 4.94 -4.47
CA VAL A 96 4.51 3.90 -4.98
C VAL A 96 4.68 2.84 -3.91
N ASP A 97 4.48 1.58 -4.27
CA ASP A 97 4.69 0.43 -3.41
C ASP A 97 5.79 -0.48 -3.98
N LEU A 98 6.60 -1.00 -3.09
CA LEU A 98 7.48 -2.14 -3.33
C LEU A 98 6.77 -3.42 -2.89
N LEU A 99 6.92 -4.47 -3.68
CA LEU A 99 6.35 -5.78 -3.46
C LEU A 99 7.46 -6.79 -3.27
N ALA A 100 7.37 -7.61 -2.23
CA ALA A 100 8.31 -8.71 -1.98
C ALA A 100 7.55 -10.03 -1.88
N ASN A 101 7.73 -10.95 -2.83
CA ASN A 101 7.13 -12.27 -2.79
C ASN A 101 7.80 -13.13 -1.70
N LEU A 102 7.05 -13.43 -0.64
CA LEU A 102 7.51 -14.14 0.54
C LEU A 102 7.53 -15.66 0.35
N MET A 103 6.81 -16.18 -0.66
CA MET A 103 6.63 -17.62 -0.88
C MET A 103 7.58 -18.22 -1.92
N LYS A 104 8.51 -17.44 -2.49
CA LYS A 104 9.40 -17.93 -3.54
C LYS A 104 10.16 -19.23 -3.17
N HIS A 105 10.49 -19.38 -1.90
CA HIS A 105 11.25 -20.53 -1.40
C HIS A 105 10.38 -21.72 -0.98
N TYR A 106 9.06 -21.54 -0.89
CA TYR A 106 8.12 -22.52 -0.31
C TYR A 106 7.05 -22.99 -1.30
N ALA A 107 6.89 -22.30 -2.43
CA ALA A 107 5.85 -22.63 -3.40
C ALA A 107 6.48 -23.00 -4.74
N ASP A 108 5.98 -24.08 -5.36
CA ASP A 108 6.28 -24.44 -6.75
C ASP A 108 5.89 -23.30 -7.71
N GLU A 109 6.52 -23.25 -8.88
CA GLU A 109 6.26 -22.22 -9.89
C GLU A 109 4.79 -22.20 -10.34
N ASP A 110 4.10 -23.32 -10.22
CA ASP A 110 2.67 -23.49 -10.54
C ASP A 110 1.72 -23.16 -9.38
N SER A 111 2.23 -22.69 -8.24
CA SER A 111 1.37 -22.34 -7.11
C SER A 111 0.29 -21.35 -7.54
N ARG A 112 -0.96 -21.70 -7.21
CA ARG A 112 -2.12 -20.82 -7.40
C ARG A 112 -2.18 -19.68 -6.38
N PHE A 113 -1.34 -19.74 -5.36
CA PHE A 113 -1.33 -18.77 -4.26
C PHE A 113 0.01 -18.06 -4.18
N ARG A 114 -0.03 -16.74 -3.95
CA ARG A 114 1.14 -15.91 -3.71
C ARG A 114 0.90 -15.02 -2.48
N LEU A 115 1.87 -14.98 -1.58
CA LEU A 115 1.91 -14.05 -0.45
C LEU A 115 3.06 -13.06 -0.68
N SER A 116 2.76 -11.77 -0.63
CA SER A 116 3.74 -10.71 -0.83
C SER A 116 3.69 -9.70 0.31
N GLY A 117 4.84 -9.28 0.80
CA GLY A 117 4.96 -8.08 1.62
C GLY A 117 4.81 -6.84 0.75
N VAL A 118 4.18 -5.80 1.28
CA VAL A 118 3.94 -4.52 0.61
C VAL A 118 4.46 -3.40 1.51
N VAL A 119 5.30 -2.53 0.95
CA VAL A 119 5.78 -1.31 1.64
C VAL A 119 5.71 -0.16 0.65
N GLY A 120 5.07 0.94 1.04
CA GLY A 120 4.88 2.06 0.13
C GLY A 120 4.84 3.42 0.80
N ILE A 121 4.96 4.44 -0.05
CA ILE A 121 4.77 5.85 0.31
C ILE A 121 3.68 6.39 -0.60
N HIS A 122 2.67 7.01 0.02
CA HIS A 122 1.51 7.55 -0.67
C HIS A 122 1.33 9.02 -0.32
N PHE A 123 0.98 9.80 -1.31
CA PHE A 123 0.51 11.17 -1.16
C PHE A 123 -1.01 11.16 -1.22
N GLY A 124 -1.66 11.79 -0.23
CA GLY A 124 -3.11 11.95 -0.16
C GLY A 124 -3.50 13.43 -0.18
N TYR A 125 -4.61 13.72 -0.82
CA TYR A 125 -5.27 15.02 -0.82
C TYR A 125 -6.70 14.87 -0.34
N TYR A 126 -7.08 15.67 0.65
CA TYR A 126 -8.39 15.68 1.28
C TYR A 126 -9.07 17.01 1.00
N SER A 127 -10.29 16.97 0.48
CA SER A 127 -11.13 18.14 0.26
C SER A 127 -12.33 18.06 1.20
N PHE A 128 -12.38 18.97 2.15
CA PHE A 128 -13.43 19.07 3.14
C PHE A 128 -14.60 19.94 2.65
N PRO A 129 -15.83 19.73 3.12
CA PRO A 129 -16.95 20.61 2.82
C PRO A 129 -16.76 22.02 3.42
N ASP A 130 -17.45 23.02 2.87
CA ASP A 130 -17.27 24.44 3.24
C ASP A 130 -17.63 24.77 4.70
N ASP A 131 -18.45 23.94 5.32
CA ASP A 131 -18.88 24.04 6.74
C ASP A 131 -17.90 23.37 7.71
N PHE A 132 -16.82 22.75 7.21
CA PHE A 132 -15.81 22.15 8.09
C PHE A 132 -14.94 23.25 8.72
N PRO A 133 -14.77 23.27 10.06
CA PRO A 133 -14.03 24.33 10.74
C PRO A 133 -12.55 24.33 10.33
N ASN A 134 -12.05 25.50 9.94
CA ASN A 134 -10.66 25.87 9.78
C ASN A 134 -9.85 25.27 8.60
N GLN A 135 -10.35 24.29 7.85
CA GLN A 135 -9.57 23.73 6.74
C GLN A 135 -10.45 23.30 5.56
N LYS A 136 -10.12 23.82 4.35
CA LYS A 136 -10.80 23.41 3.11
C LYS A 136 -10.09 22.27 2.39
N HIS A 137 -8.78 22.25 2.43
CA HIS A 137 -7.97 21.27 1.70
C HIS A 137 -6.70 20.91 2.47
N VAL A 138 -6.35 19.63 2.52
CA VAL A 138 -5.13 19.14 3.19
C VAL A 138 -4.41 18.13 2.32
N GLY A 139 -3.13 18.36 2.09
CA GLY A 139 -2.21 17.39 1.49
C GLY A 139 -1.44 16.65 2.58
N THR A 140 -1.27 15.34 2.45
CA THR A 140 -0.54 14.52 3.42
C THR A 140 0.31 13.45 2.75
N VAL A 141 1.33 13.00 3.45
CA VAL A 141 2.14 11.83 3.06
C VAL A 141 1.89 10.71 4.04
N ALA A 142 1.65 9.51 3.55
CA ALA A 142 1.42 8.31 4.34
C ALA A 142 2.45 7.22 4.00
N GLY A 143 2.93 6.51 5.03
CA GLY A 143 3.59 5.21 4.86
C GLY A 143 2.55 4.10 4.91
N ASN A 144 2.63 3.15 3.98
CA ASN A 144 1.80 1.95 3.95
C ASN A 144 2.63 0.70 4.13
N PHE A 145 2.13 -0.22 4.95
CA PHE A 145 2.73 -1.53 5.20
C PHE A 145 1.62 -2.57 5.14
N GLY A 146 1.83 -3.65 4.40
CA GLY A 146 0.78 -4.65 4.25
C GLY A 146 1.30 -6.01 3.82
N LEU A 147 0.37 -6.96 3.78
CA LEU A 147 0.55 -8.29 3.23
C LEU A 147 -0.50 -8.50 2.14
N GLN A 148 -0.07 -8.84 0.94
CA GLN A 148 -0.98 -9.16 -0.16
C GLN A 148 -1.02 -10.67 -0.35
N ALA A 149 -2.19 -11.27 -0.13
CA ALA A 149 -2.50 -12.65 -0.47
C ALA A 149 -3.23 -12.65 -1.82
N ALA A 150 -2.66 -13.29 -2.83
CA ALA A 150 -3.21 -13.34 -4.18
C ALA A 150 -3.46 -14.79 -4.62
N TRP A 151 -4.60 -15.04 -5.27
CA TRP A 151 -5.00 -16.33 -5.82
C TRP A 151 -5.18 -16.22 -7.33
N LYS A 152 -4.50 -17.07 -8.08
CA LYS A 152 -4.69 -17.19 -9.53
C LYS A 152 -6.07 -17.77 -9.82
N LEU A 153 -6.91 -17.01 -10.48
CA LEU A 153 -8.19 -17.46 -11.04
C LEU A 153 -7.99 -18.09 -12.43
N THR A 154 -7.09 -17.47 -13.21
CA THR A 154 -6.63 -17.96 -14.51
C THR A 154 -5.12 -17.71 -14.62
N GLU A 155 -4.49 -18.06 -15.74
CA GLU A 155 -3.07 -17.75 -15.99
C GLU A 155 -2.74 -16.25 -15.92
N LYS A 156 -3.72 -15.39 -16.27
CA LYS A 156 -3.56 -13.94 -16.33
C LYS A 156 -4.29 -13.17 -15.25
N LEU A 157 -5.29 -13.77 -14.60
CA LEU A 157 -6.15 -13.09 -13.67
C LEU A 157 -5.93 -13.60 -12.26
N GLU A 158 -5.72 -12.69 -11.32
CA GLU A 158 -5.56 -12.98 -9.89
C GLU A 158 -6.57 -12.14 -9.08
N PHE A 159 -7.20 -12.75 -8.09
CA PHE A 159 -7.90 -12.04 -7.02
C PHE A 159 -6.93 -11.84 -5.86
N TYR A 160 -6.99 -10.69 -5.20
CA TYR A 160 -6.14 -10.45 -4.01
C TYR A 160 -6.88 -9.78 -2.87
N VAL A 161 -6.38 -10.08 -1.66
CA VAL A 161 -6.73 -9.43 -0.40
C VAL A 161 -5.44 -8.85 0.18
N GLU A 162 -5.48 -7.59 0.60
CA GLU A 162 -4.30 -6.87 1.11
C GLU A 162 -4.67 -6.15 2.41
N PRO A 163 -4.60 -6.84 3.58
CA PRO A 163 -4.60 -6.17 4.88
C PRO A 163 -3.32 -5.39 5.09
N GLY A 164 -3.42 -4.27 5.79
CA GLY A 164 -2.27 -3.41 6.06
C GLY A 164 -2.49 -2.37 7.13
N VAL A 165 -1.48 -1.54 7.31
CA VAL A 165 -1.48 -0.40 8.22
C VAL A 165 -0.99 0.83 7.45
N LYS A 166 -1.69 1.93 7.62
CA LYS A 166 -1.37 3.24 7.08
C LYS A 166 -0.95 4.16 8.23
N LEU A 167 0.21 4.77 8.09
CA LEU A 167 0.76 5.72 9.05
C LEU A 167 0.81 7.09 8.41
N MET A 168 0.14 8.08 9.00
CA MET A 168 0.15 9.47 8.53
C MET A 168 0.52 10.42 9.65
N PRO A 169 1.23 11.53 9.36
CA PRO A 169 1.30 12.65 10.28
C PRO A 169 -0.12 13.21 10.49
N LYS A 170 -0.44 13.62 11.69
CA LYS A 170 -1.71 14.28 12.00
C LYS A 170 -1.64 15.72 11.47
N TYR A 171 -2.50 16.08 10.54
CA TYR A 171 -2.54 17.42 9.94
C TYR A 171 -3.78 18.21 10.30
N TRP A 172 -4.79 17.58 10.89
CA TRP A 172 -6.01 18.23 11.37
C TRP A 172 -6.02 18.16 12.89
N GLU A 173 -5.72 19.27 13.52
CA GLU A 173 -5.88 19.43 14.96
C GLU A 173 -7.34 19.57 15.31
N THR A 174 -7.86 18.65 16.09
CA THR A 174 -9.07 18.89 16.85
C THR A 174 -8.82 18.95 18.35
N ASP A 175 -7.74 18.37 18.87
CA ASP A 175 -7.54 18.26 20.33
C ASP A 175 -6.07 18.23 20.80
N GLY A 176 -5.15 18.88 20.09
CA GLY A 176 -3.79 19.14 20.63
C GLY A 176 -2.89 17.92 20.92
N GLU A 177 -3.24 16.73 20.47
CA GLU A 177 -2.38 15.55 20.58
C GLU A 177 -1.53 15.35 19.33
N ASP A 178 -0.20 15.35 19.53
CA ASP A 178 0.81 15.19 18.47
C ASP A 178 0.99 13.75 17.95
N ASP A 179 0.08 12.84 18.26
CA ASP A 179 0.20 11.44 17.89
C ASP A 179 -0.06 11.21 16.39
N PRO A 180 0.80 10.44 15.69
CA PRO A 180 0.59 10.13 14.30
C PRO A 180 -0.70 9.33 14.12
N PHE A 181 -1.48 9.68 13.09
CA PHE A 181 -2.66 8.93 12.73
C PHE A 181 -2.28 7.54 12.21
N THR A 182 -2.82 6.51 12.84
CA THR A 182 -2.63 5.11 12.44
C THR A 182 -3.98 4.52 12.05
N ALA A 183 -4.05 3.95 10.85
CA ALA A 183 -5.26 3.28 10.37
C ALA A 183 -4.95 1.84 9.93
N GLY A 184 -5.83 0.92 10.28
CA GLY A 184 -5.90 -0.39 9.65
C GLY A 184 -6.51 -0.26 8.25
N THR A 185 -5.94 -0.94 7.27
CA THR A 185 -6.41 -0.93 5.88
C THR A 185 -6.74 -2.33 5.40
N LEU A 186 -7.72 -2.41 4.50
CA LEU A 186 -8.05 -3.64 3.79
C LEU A 186 -8.35 -3.31 2.32
N THR A 187 -7.58 -3.89 1.40
CA THR A 187 -7.86 -3.80 -0.03
C THR A 187 -8.34 -5.15 -0.56
N LEU A 188 -9.41 -5.13 -1.33
CA LEU A 188 -9.88 -6.27 -2.14
C LEU A 188 -9.79 -5.88 -3.60
N GLY A 189 -9.22 -6.74 -4.44
CA GLY A 189 -9.05 -6.37 -5.83
C GLY A 189 -8.70 -7.53 -6.75
N VAL A 190 -8.55 -7.17 -8.01
CA VAL A 190 -8.20 -8.09 -9.11
C VAL A 190 -6.97 -7.55 -9.83
N THR A 191 -6.07 -8.43 -10.22
CA THR A 191 -4.86 -8.14 -10.99
C THR A 191 -4.89 -8.88 -12.30
N TYR A 192 -4.61 -8.20 -13.40
CA TYR A 192 -4.37 -8.77 -14.70
C TYR A 192 -2.87 -8.73 -15.02
N ASN A 193 -2.29 -9.87 -15.32
CA ASN A 193 -0.88 -10.06 -15.70
C ASN A 193 -0.76 -10.20 -17.21
N PHE A 194 0.21 -9.50 -17.81
CA PHE A 194 0.47 -9.52 -19.26
C PHE A 194 1.45 -10.63 -19.66
#